data_ab0a80b24a02eab60e04a03444c4981e
#
_entry.id   ab0a80b24a02eab60e04a03444c4981e
#
_cell.length_a   1.000
_cell.length_b   1.000
_cell.length_c   1.000
_cell.angle_alpha   90.00
_cell.angle_beta   90.00
_cell.angle_gamma   90.00
#
_symmetry.space_group_name_H-M   'P 1'
#
loop_
_entity.id
_entity.type
_entity.pdbx_description
1 polymer ?
#
loop_
_entity_poly.entity_id
_entity_poly.type
_entity_poly.pdbx_seq_one_letter_code
_entity_poly.pdbx_strand_id
1 'polypeptide(L)'
;MHTLVITADGFNDELELCDAAVVLGNKVELNGRPSERLQGRLDKAAELYEKNYFEYVIVSGGTGKEGFDEAVVMKEYLVEKGISENKILLDSNGYNSYMTAENTKKIMDDMGFDSVMIITQFYHISRTKLAFRKAGIENIYSAHASYLDIRDVYSVVREFFAYYKYLLL
;
A
#
# COMPACT_ATOMS: atom_id res chain seq x y z
N MET A 1 4.50 10.89 22.63
CA MET A 1 5.81 10.62 21.99
C MET A 1 5.71 9.62 20.84
N HIS A 2 5.07 8.44 21.00
CA HIS A 2 4.93 7.45 19.91
C HIS A 2 4.10 7.93 18.69
N THR A 3 3.07 8.73 18.87
CA THR A 3 2.28 9.29 17.76
C THR A 3 3.12 10.19 16.86
N LEU A 4 4.05 10.96 17.44
CA LEU A 4 4.99 11.79 16.70
C LEU A 4 6.00 10.93 15.90
N VAL A 5 6.40 9.78 16.45
CA VAL A 5 7.30 8.84 15.76
C VAL A 5 6.59 8.21 14.56
N ILE A 6 5.34 7.74 14.72
CA ILE A 6 4.52 7.18 13.63
C ILE A 6 4.30 8.22 12.52
N THR A 7 4.03 9.47 12.89
CA THR A 7 3.82 10.55 11.91
C THR A 7 5.12 10.90 11.21
N ALA A 8 6.25 11.00 11.94
CA ALA A 8 7.56 11.30 11.36
C ALA A 8 8.06 10.19 10.44
N ASP A 9 7.91 8.92 10.83
CA ASP A 9 8.24 7.76 10.00
C ASP A 9 7.38 7.74 8.72
N GLY A 10 6.10 8.08 8.85
CA GLY A 10 5.17 8.08 7.72
C GLY A 10 5.41 9.19 6.69
N PHE A 11 5.96 10.33 7.09
CA PHE A 11 6.32 11.42 6.16
C PHE A 11 7.74 11.31 5.59
N ASN A 12 8.54 10.38 6.11
CA ASN A 12 9.89 10.14 5.61
C ASN A 12 9.85 9.02 4.57
N ASP A 13 9.79 9.40 3.28
CA ASP A 13 9.87 8.42 2.20
C ASP A 13 11.25 7.76 2.18
N GLU A 14 11.26 6.44 2.16
CA GLU A 14 12.46 5.61 1.98
C GLU A 14 12.49 5.14 0.51
N LEU A 15 13.02 6.01 -0.35
CA LEU A 15 13.05 5.78 -1.79
C LEU A 15 14.34 5.07 -2.20
N GLU A 16 14.27 3.75 -2.30
CA GLU A 16 15.35 2.90 -2.78
C GLU A 16 14.85 2.06 -3.97
N LEU A 17 15.76 1.65 -4.82
CA LEU A 17 15.43 0.74 -5.92
C LEU A 17 15.02 -0.63 -5.34
N CYS A 18 13.89 -1.15 -5.79
CA CYS A 18 13.37 -2.44 -5.33
C CYS A 18 12.68 -3.21 -6.46
N ASP A 19 12.37 -4.48 -6.22
CA ASP A 19 11.80 -5.35 -7.25
C ASP A 19 10.34 -5.00 -7.54
N ALA A 20 9.57 -4.71 -6.50
CA ALA A 20 8.16 -4.38 -6.64
C ALA A 20 7.71 -3.28 -5.66
N ALA A 21 6.65 -2.58 -6.02
CA ALA A 21 5.87 -1.81 -5.06
C ALA A 21 4.58 -2.55 -4.72
N VAL A 22 4.07 -2.37 -3.49
CA VAL A 22 2.73 -2.81 -3.11
C VAL A 22 1.87 -1.60 -2.76
N VAL A 23 0.76 -1.45 -3.48
CA VAL A 23 -0.24 -0.41 -3.23
C VAL A 23 -1.37 -1.03 -2.42
N LEU A 24 -1.59 -0.50 -1.21
CA LEU A 24 -2.68 -0.96 -0.35
C LEU A 24 -4.01 -0.38 -0.81
N GLY A 25 -5.03 -1.22 -0.88
CA GLY A 25 -6.39 -0.86 -1.21
C GLY A 25 -7.03 0.14 -0.25
N ASN A 26 -8.04 0.79 -0.73
CA ASN A 26 -8.95 1.66 0.00
C ASN A 26 -10.28 1.68 -0.76
N LYS A 27 -11.25 2.40 -0.21
CA LYS A 27 -12.60 2.51 -0.76
C LYS A 27 -12.60 2.81 -2.26
N VAL A 28 -13.43 2.08 -3.00
CA VAL A 28 -13.90 2.41 -4.34
C VAL A 28 -15.24 3.13 -4.20
N GLU A 29 -15.47 4.19 -4.96
CA GLU A 29 -16.73 4.95 -4.93
C GLU A 29 -17.84 4.17 -5.68
N LEU A 30 -19.11 4.51 -5.42
CA LEU A 30 -20.27 3.85 -6.05
C LEU A 30 -20.28 3.93 -7.59
N ASN A 31 -19.54 4.86 -8.16
CA ASN A 31 -19.37 5.00 -9.62
C ASN A 31 -18.25 4.11 -10.17
N GLY A 32 -17.66 3.23 -9.35
CA GLY A 32 -16.59 2.31 -9.73
C GLY A 32 -15.19 2.95 -9.81
N ARG A 33 -15.03 4.21 -9.42
CA ARG A 33 -13.72 4.90 -9.43
C ARG A 33 -13.02 4.82 -8.08
N PRO A 34 -11.69 4.85 -8.06
CA PRO A 34 -10.95 4.97 -6.81
C PRO A 34 -11.37 6.22 -6.04
N SER A 35 -11.53 6.11 -4.71
CA SER A 35 -11.66 7.31 -3.86
C SER A 35 -10.41 8.18 -3.97
N GLU A 36 -10.51 9.46 -3.63
CA GLU A 36 -9.36 10.41 -3.67
C GLU A 36 -8.13 9.89 -2.90
N ARG A 37 -8.35 9.21 -1.77
CA ARG A 37 -7.27 8.56 -1.00
C ARG A 37 -6.63 7.40 -1.77
N LEU A 38 -7.42 6.55 -2.41
CA LEU A 38 -6.92 5.46 -3.21
C LEU A 38 -6.21 5.99 -4.46
N GLN A 39 -6.79 7.00 -5.11
CA GLN A 39 -6.18 7.66 -6.26
C GLN A 39 -4.80 8.26 -5.89
N GLY A 40 -4.68 8.94 -4.75
CA GLY A 40 -3.39 9.48 -4.30
C GLY A 40 -2.30 8.41 -4.12
N ARG A 41 -2.66 7.18 -3.68
CA ARG A 41 -1.72 6.04 -3.64
C ARG A 41 -1.31 5.58 -5.04
N LEU A 42 -2.28 5.45 -5.94
CA LEU A 42 -2.06 5.00 -7.31
C LEU A 42 -1.25 6.01 -8.12
N ASP A 43 -1.52 7.32 -7.95
CA ASP A 43 -0.73 8.38 -8.57
C ASP A 43 0.73 8.36 -8.08
N LYS A 44 0.96 8.12 -6.77
CA LYS A 44 2.30 7.97 -6.23
C LYS A 44 3.01 6.73 -6.80
N ALA A 45 2.29 5.63 -6.95
CA ALA A 45 2.83 4.42 -7.57
C ALA A 45 3.21 4.66 -9.04
N ALA A 46 2.35 5.33 -9.81
CA ALA A 46 2.64 5.66 -11.21
C ALA A 46 3.84 6.59 -11.35
N GLU A 47 3.94 7.64 -10.49
CA GLU A 47 5.09 8.55 -10.43
C GLU A 47 6.41 7.80 -10.20
N LEU A 48 6.45 6.90 -9.21
CA LEU A 48 7.66 6.17 -8.86
C LEU A 48 8.02 5.09 -9.89
N TYR A 49 7.01 4.47 -10.51
CA TYR A 49 7.20 3.54 -11.62
C TYR A 49 7.85 4.24 -12.83
N GLU A 50 7.37 5.43 -13.22
CA GLU A 50 7.94 6.23 -14.29
C GLU A 50 9.41 6.61 -14.03
N LYS A 51 9.75 6.81 -12.74
CA LYS A 51 11.12 7.07 -12.28
C LYS A 51 11.99 5.81 -12.14
N ASN A 52 11.45 4.62 -12.48
CA ASN A 52 12.12 3.32 -12.42
C ASN A 52 12.59 2.91 -11.01
N TYR A 53 11.83 3.23 -9.95
CA TYR A 53 12.13 2.75 -8.61
C TYR A 53 11.83 1.26 -8.43
N PHE A 54 10.94 0.70 -9.22
CA PHE A 54 10.56 -0.72 -9.23
C PHE A 54 10.06 -1.15 -10.61
N GLU A 55 10.09 -2.45 -10.87
CA GLU A 55 9.67 -3.02 -12.14
C GLU A 55 8.23 -3.55 -12.12
N TYR A 56 7.74 -3.98 -10.95
CA TYR A 56 6.40 -4.55 -10.78
C TYR A 56 5.59 -3.78 -9.75
N VAL A 57 4.26 -3.79 -9.91
CA VAL A 57 3.32 -3.22 -8.94
C VAL A 57 2.34 -4.29 -8.48
N ILE A 58 2.32 -4.57 -7.19
CA ILE A 58 1.32 -5.41 -6.55
C ILE A 58 0.18 -4.49 -6.10
N VAL A 59 -1.04 -4.75 -6.54
CA VAL A 59 -2.24 -4.06 -6.08
C VAL A 59 -3.01 -5.00 -5.16
N SER A 60 -3.09 -4.62 -3.87
CA SER A 60 -3.66 -5.46 -2.83
C SER A 60 -4.89 -4.81 -2.21
N GLY A 61 -6.05 -5.44 -2.39
CA GLY A 61 -7.32 -5.01 -1.84
C GLY A 61 -8.32 -6.15 -1.82
N GLY A 62 -9.45 -5.95 -1.18
CA GLY A 62 -10.54 -6.92 -1.15
C GLY A 62 -11.78 -6.39 -1.84
N THR A 63 -12.88 -7.13 -1.77
CA THR A 63 -14.18 -6.63 -2.21
C THR A 63 -14.75 -5.71 -1.14
N GLY A 64 -14.89 -4.43 -1.48
CA GLY A 64 -15.49 -3.42 -0.61
C GLY A 64 -17.00 -3.61 -0.41
N LYS A 65 -17.57 -2.82 0.50
CA LYS A 65 -19.03 -2.83 0.76
C LYS A 65 -19.85 -2.39 -0.45
N GLU A 66 -19.24 -1.64 -1.34
CA GLU A 66 -19.78 -1.13 -2.58
C GLU A 66 -19.86 -2.22 -3.68
N GLY A 67 -19.32 -3.42 -3.43
CA GLY A 67 -19.35 -4.58 -4.31
C GLY A 67 -18.25 -4.62 -5.38
N PHE A 68 -17.31 -3.67 -5.35
CA PHE A 68 -16.17 -3.66 -6.27
C PHE A 68 -14.97 -4.40 -5.67
N ASP A 69 -14.24 -5.13 -6.51
CA ASP A 69 -12.91 -5.63 -6.19
C ASP A 69 -11.91 -4.47 -6.32
N GLU A 70 -11.35 -4.04 -5.17
CA GLU A 70 -10.43 -2.91 -5.12
C GLU A 70 -9.16 -3.16 -5.95
N ALA A 71 -8.64 -4.40 -5.95
CA ALA A 71 -7.43 -4.73 -6.70
C ALA A 71 -7.66 -4.62 -8.21
N VAL A 72 -8.82 -5.04 -8.70
CA VAL A 72 -9.18 -4.90 -10.12
C VAL A 72 -9.27 -3.43 -10.51
N VAL A 73 -9.99 -2.62 -9.72
CA VAL A 73 -10.11 -1.17 -9.98
C VAL A 73 -8.75 -0.47 -9.94
N MET A 74 -7.88 -0.84 -9.00
CA MET A 74 -6.52 -0.31 -8.93
C MET A 74 -5.69 -0.66 -10.17
N LYS A 75 -5.79 -1.91 -10.64
CA LYS A 75 -5.09 -2.35 -11.85
C LYS A 75 -5.55 -1.56 -13.08
N GLU A 76 -6.87 -1.43 -13.28
CA GLU A 76 -7.44 -0.66 -14.40
C GLU A 76 -6.91 0.78 -14.40
N TYR A 77 -6.92 1.43 -13.24
CA TYR A 77 -6.41 2.79 -13.07
C TYR A 77 -4.91 2.91 -13.44
N LEU A 78 -4.07 1.97 -12.99
CA LEU A 78 -2.63 1.99 -13.29
C LEU A 78 -2.34 1.70 -14.77
N VAL A 79 -3.14 0.87 -15.42
CA VAL A 79 -3.07 0.66 -16.89
C VAL A 79 -3.42 1.94 -17.63
N GLU A 80 -4.46 2.68 -17.20
CA GLU A 80 -4.78 4.00 -17.77
C GLU A 80 -3.64 5.02 -17.58
N LYS A 81 -2.84 4.88 -16.51
CA LYS A 81 -1.63 5.69 -16.26
C LYS A 81 -0.40 5.24 -17.06
N GLY A 82 -0.50 4.21 -17.89
CA GLY A 82 0.55 3.75 -18.78
C GLY A 82 1.44 2.63 -18.25
N ILE A 83 1.11 2.03 -17.10
CA ILE A 83 1.81 0.84 -16.59
C ILE A 83 1.32 -0.38 -17.37
N SER A 84 2.23 -1.15 -17.94
CA SER A 84 1.91 -2.38 -18.68
C SER A 84 1.17 -3.38 -17.81
N GLU A 85 0.09 -3.97 -18.33
CA GLU A 85 -0.76 -4.90 -17.58
C GLU A 85 0.00 -6.09 -16.99
N ASN A 86 1.00 -6.61 -17.71
CA ASN A 86 1.87 -7.72 -17.29
C ASN A 86 2.85 -7.35 -16.16
N LYS A 87 2.95 -6.07 -15.81
CA LYS A 87 3.75 -5.57 -14.69
C LYS A 87 2.90 -5.32 -13.43
N ILE A 88 1.60 -5.57 -13.49
CA ILE A 88 0.68 -5.37 -12.38
C ILE A 88 0.18 -6.73 -11.87
N LEU A 89 0.52 -7.05 -10.63
CA LEU A 89 0.16 -8.30 -9.95
C LEU A 89 -1.04 -8.04 -9.03
N LEU A 90 -2.09 -8.86 -9.14
CA LEU A 90 -3.32 -8.69 -8.36
C LEU A 90 -3.29 -9.53 -7.08
N ASP A 91 -3.69 -8.90 -5.97
CA ASP A 91 -4.11 -9.54 -4.73
C ASP A 91 -5.51 -9.07 -4.34
N SER A 92 -6.54 -9.81 -4.74
CA SER A 92 -7.96 -9.54 -4.42
C SER A 92 -8.36 -10.02 -3.02
N ASN A 93 -7.41 -10.50 -2.22
CA ASN A 93 -7.63 -11.02 -0.86
C ASN A 93 -6.98 -10.18 0.23
N GLY A 94 -6.52 -8.98 -0.09
CA GLY A 94 -5.88 -8.05 0.83
C GLY A 94 -6.88 -7.26 1.68
N TYR A 95 -7.76 -7.92 2.45
CA TYR A 95 -8.80 -7.26 3.26
C TYR A 95 -8.26 -6.43 4.45
N ASN A 96 -7.03 -6.63 4.83
CA ASN A 96 -6.33 -5.86 5.86
C ASN A 96 -4.82 -5.94 5.64
N SER A 97 -4.06 -5.07 6.35
CA SER A 97 -2.60 -4.98 6.15
C SER A 97 -1.84 -6.28 6.48
N TYR A 98 -2.37 -7.12 7.37
CA TYR A 98 -1.75 -8.41 7.69
C TYR A 98 -1.91 -9.39 6.51
N MET A 99 -3.13 -9.53 5.97
CA MET A 99 -3.39 -10.36 4.79
C MET A 99 -2.63 -9.85 3.57
N THR A 100 -2.59 -8.53 3.35
CA THR A 100 -1.75 -7.92 2.30
C THR A 100 -0.30 -8.34 2.46
N ALA A 101 0.25 -8.30 3.69
CA ALA A 101 1.64 -8.67 3.94
C ALA A 101 1.91 -10.16 3.64
N GLU A 102 1.04 -11.07 4.09
CA GLU A 102 1.15 -12.50 3.82
C GLU A 102 1.04 -12.82 2.32
N ASN A 103 0.07 -12.20 1.63
CA ASN A 103 -0.11 -12.39 0.19
C ASN A 103 1.06 -11.81 -0.61
N THR A 104 1.54 -10.62 -0.22
CA THR A 104 2.74 -10.02 -0.83
C THR A 104 3.95 -10.93 -0.66
N LYS A 105 4.17 -11.52 0.54
CA LYS A 105 5.27 -12.47 0.76
C LYS A 105 5.19 -13.66 -0.19
N LYS A 106 4.01 -14.25 -0.39
CA LYS A 106 3.82 -15.36 -1.34
C LYS A 106 4.16 -14.93 -2.77
N ILE A 107 3.66 -13.76 -3.20
CA ILE A 107 3.96 -13.24 -4.54
C ILE A 107 5.48 -13.00 -4.71
N MET A 108 6.14 -12.44 -3.68
CA MET A 108 7.59 -12.24 -3.70
C MET A 108 8.34 -13.56 -3.84
N ASP A 109 7.94 -14.59 -3.07
CA ASP A 109 8.57 -15.92 -3.15
C ASP A 109 8.38 -16.56 -4.52
N ASP A 110 7.19 -16.49 -5.10
CA ASP A 110 6.87 -17.05 -6.41
C ASP A 110 7.60 -16.33 -7.56
N MET A 111 7.81 -15.02 -7.43
CA MET A 111 8.48 -14.19 -8.43
C MET A 111 9.99 -14.06 -8.24
N GLY A 112 10.52 -14.53 -7.09
CA GLY A 112 11.92 -14.36 -6.72
C GLY A 112 12.31 -12.92 -6.38
N PHE A 113 11.37 -12.15 -5.80
CA PHE A 113 11.63 -10.77 -5.36
C PHE A 113 12.23 -10.75 -3.95
N ASP A 114 13.24 -9.90 -3.75
CA ASP A 114 13.93 -9.75 -2.46
C ASP A 114 13.52 -8.46 -1.72
N SER A 115 12.93 -7.49 -2.40
CA SER A 115 12.65 -6.17 -1.87
C SER A 115 11.29 -5.63 -2.34
N VAL A 116 10.64 -4.84 -1.47
CA VAL A 116 9.32 -4.26 -1.75
C VAL A 116 9.17 -2.86 -1.17
N MET A 117 8.51 -1.97 -1.91
CA MET A 117 8.14 -0.64 -1.46
C MET A 117 6.64 -0.58 -1.13
N ILE A 118 6.31 -0.23 0.11
CA ILE A 118 4.94 0.00 0.56
C ILE A 118 4.47 1.38 0.14
N ILE A 119 3.33 1.48 -0.55
CA ILE A 119 2.71 2.75 -0.93
C ILE A 119 1.32 2.85 -0.28
N THR A 120 1.19 3.77 0.67
CA THR A 120 -0.06 4.01 1.41
C THR A 120 -0.08 5.42 2.00
N GLN A 121 -1.09 5.80 2.82
CA GLN A 121 -1.06 7.07 3.53
C GLN A 121 0.00 7.07 4.64
N PHE A 122 0.56 8.24 4.94
CA PHE A 122 1.64 8.43 5.93
C PHE A 122 1.33 7.78 7.28
N TYR A 123 0.13 7.96 7.82
CA TYR A 123 -0.26 7.42 9.13
C TYR A 123 -0.35 5.89 9.15
N HIS A 124 -0.42 5.24 7.98
CA HIS A 124 -0.60 3.80 7.85
C HIS A 124 0.74 3.05 7.63
N ILE A 125 1.82 3.75 7.27
CA ILE A 125 3.12 3.17 6.90
C ILE A 125 3.70 2.33 8.03
N SER A 126 3.85 2.88 9.24
CA SER A 126 4.49 2.17 10.37
C SER A 126 3.79 0.85 10.70
N ARG A 127 2.45 0.84 10.74
CA ARG A 127 1.68 -0.38 10.99
C ARG A 127 1.83 -1.40 9.86
N THR A 128 1.87 -0.94 8.62
CA THR A 128 2.05 -1.82 7.47
C THR A 128 3.45 -2.42 7.45
N LYS A 129 4.50 -1.63 7.69
CA LYS A 129 5.87 -2.16 7.87
C LYS A 129 5.95 -3.24 8.95
N LEU A 130 5.26 -3.04 10.08
CA LEU A 130 5.21 -4.04 11.15
C LEU A 130 4.56 -5.35 10.66
N ALA A 131 3.45 -5.28 9.93
CA ALA A 131 2.80 -6.45 9.35
C ALA A 131 3.71 -7.19 8.37
N PHE A 132 4.41 -6.46 7.50
CA PHE A 132 5.34 -7.02 6.52
C PHE A 132 6.55 -7.71 7.18
N ARG A 133 7.14 -7.10 8.21
CA ARG A 133 8.21 -7.73 8.99
C ARG A 133 7.73 -9.03 9.67
N LYS A 134 6.52 -9.05 10.21
CA LYS A 134 5.92 -10.26 10.78
C LYS A 134 5.65 -11.35 9.75
N ALA A 135 5.36 -10.99 8.51
CA ALA A 135 5.25 -11.93 7.39
C ALA A 135 6.61 -12.43 6.87
N GLY A 136 7.73 -11.97 7.45
CA GLY A 136 9.09 -12.41 7.09
C GLY A 136 9.69 -11.67 5.89
N ILE A 137 9.20 -10.45 5.59
CA ILE A 137 9.81 -9.57 4.58
C ILE A 137 10.78 -8.64 5.30
N GLU A 138 12.06 -8.65 4.89
CA GLU A 138 13.12 -7.87 5.54
C GLU A 138 13.41 -6.56 4.82
N ASN A 139 13.53 -6.59 3.49
CA ASN A 139 13.86 -5.41 2.68
C ASN A 139 12.59 -4.64 2.31
N ILE A 140 12.18 -3.75 3.21
CA ILE A 140 10.94 -2.99 3.11
C ILE A 140 11.27 -1.50 3.02
N TYR A 141 10.84 -0.88 1.94
CA TYR A 141 10.87 0.57 1.73
C TYR A 141 9.47 1.14 1.80
N SER A 142 9.33 2.46 1.81
CA SER A 142 8.02 3.10 1.88
C SER A 142 7.96 4.45 1.20
N ALA A 143 6.81 4.73 0.59
CA ALA A 143 6.45 6.04 0.09
C ALA A 143 5.01 6.37 0.48
N HIS A 144 4.78 7.62 0.88
CA HIS A 144 3.44 8.05 1.25
C HIS A 144 2.71 8.70 0.06
N ALA A 145 1.39 8.50 0.03
CA ALA A 145 0.51 9.19 -0.92
C ALA A 145 0.48 10.68 -0.63
N SER A 146 0.51 11.51 -1.67
CA SER A 146 0.51 12.98 -1.55
C SER A 146 -0.84 13.57 -1.11
N TYR A 147 -1.88 12.77 -1.02
CA TYR A 147 -3.21 13.21 -0.60
C TYR A 147 -3.31 13.34 0.92
N LEU A 148 -3.69 14.53 1.39
CA LEU A 148 -3.93 14.85 2.79
C LEU A 148 -5.37 15.33 2.99
N ASP A 149 -6.03 14.86 4.04
CA ASP A 149 -7.41 15.21 4.41
C ASP A 149 -7.48 15.56 5.91
N ILE A 150 -8.37 16.48 6.29
CA ILE A 150 -8.64 16.82 7.71
C ILE A 150 -8.99 15.57 8.54
N ARG A 151 -9.65 14.59 7.91
CA ARG A 151 -9.95 13.28 8.53
C ARG A 151 -8.69 12.45 8.88
N ASP A 152 -7.52 12.84 8.39
CA ASP A 152 -6.26 12.15 8.69
C ASP A 152 -5.84 12.33 10.15
N VAL A 153 -6.23 13.43 10.79
CA VAL A 153 -6.03 13.63 12.24
C VAL A 153 -6.71 12.51 13.05
N TYR A 154 -7.96 12.19 12.73
CA TYR A 154 -8.65 11.05 13.34
C TYR A 154 -7.98 9.71 12.99
N SER A 155 -7.52 9.58 11.76
CA SER A 155 -6.82 8.38 11.30
C SER A 155 -5.52 8.14 12.06
N VAL A 156 -4.73 9.17 12.34
CA VAL A 156 -3.50 9.09 13.15
C VAL A 156 -3.79 8.53 14.55
N VAL A 157 -4.84 9.01 15.22
CA VAL A 157 -5.23 8.52 16.55
C VAL A 157 -5.66 7.04 16.49
N ARG A 158 -6.45 6.67 15.51
CA ARG A 158 -6.88 5.28 15.28
C ARG A 158 -5.69 4.35 15.01
N GLU A 159 -4.74 4.79 14.21
CA GLU A 159 -3.54 4.01 13.86
C GLU A 159 -2.64 3.76 15.07
N PHE A 160 -2.60 4.68 16.03
CA PHE A 160 -1.89 4.46 17.29
C PHE A 160 -2.40 3.19 17.99
N PHE A 161 -3.71 3.05 18.17
CA PHE A 161 -4.30 1.86 18.80
C PHE A 161 -4.15 0.61 17.91
N ALA A 162 -4.29 0.75 16.60
CA ALA A 162 -4.13 -0.35 15.65
C ALA A 162 -2.70 -0.88 15.64
N TYR A 163 -1.68 -0.02 15.72
CA TYR A 163 -0.27 -0.43 15.80
C TYR A 163 0.01 -1.32 17.01
N TYR A 164 -0.48 -0.93 18.22
CA TYR A 164 -0.30 -1.75 19.42
C TYR A 164 -1.04 -3.09 19.33
N LYS A 165 -2.22 -3.11 18.70
CA LYS A 165 -2.91 -4.38 18.43
C LYS A 165 -2.05 -5.30 17.56
N TYR A 166 -1.42 -4.77 16.52
CA TYR A 166 -0.53 -5.54 15.63
C TYR A 166 0.79 -5.96 16.29
N LEU A 167 1.24 -5.22 17.30
CA LEU A 167 2.43 -5.57 18.06
C LEU A 167 2.19 -6.79 18.98
N LEU A 168 0.96 -6.96 19.47
CA LEU A 168 0.57 -8.01 20.41
C LEU A 168 0.07 -9.30 19.75
N LEU A 169 -0.28 -9.26 18.45
CA LEU A 169 -0.61 -10.43 17.64
C LEU A 169 0.66 -11.11 17.10
#